data_f2e30e15bdace71538adcb56602eb386
#
_entry.id   f2e30e15bdace71538adcb56602eb386
#
_cell.length_a   1.000
_cell.length_b   1.000
_cell.length_c   1.000
_cell.angle_alpha   90.00
_cell.angle_beta   90.00
_cell.angle_gamma   90.00
#
_symmetry.space_group_name_H-M   'P 1'
#
loop_
_entity.id
_entity.type
_entity.pdbx_description
1 polymer ?
#
loop_
_entity_poly.entity_id
_entity_poly.type
_entity_poly.pdbx_seq_one_letter_code
_entity_poly.pdbx_strand_id
1 'polypeptide(L)'
;MSISEISVADLAAHPNPVVIDVRELSEYVSGHVPGAINVPLSEIVGRENEFALGGKVYVICQAGGRSMRACEHLANIEQLHDTTFVNIAGGTGGWIIEGHEVVEGDKPS
;
A
#
# COMPACT_ATOMS: atom_id res chain seq x y z
N MET A 1 2.74 0.26 -18.61
CA MET A 1 2.40 -0.27 -17.28
C MET A 1 3.55 0.02 -16.34
N SER A 2 3.27 0.73 -15.25
CA SER A 2 4.31 1.23 -14.35
C SER A 2 4.15 0.62 -12.97
N ILE A 3 4.76 -0.54 -12.75
CA ILE A 3 4.82 -1.19 -11.46
C ILE A 3 6.30 -1.36 -11.10
N SER A 4 6.67 -0.92 -9.90
CA SER A 4 7.99 -1.17 -9.34
C SER A 4 7.82 -1.77 -7.95
N GLU A 5 8.92 -2.16 -7.34
CA GLU A 5 8.91 -2.80 -6.03
C GLU A 5 10.08 -2.31 -5.21
N ILE A 6 9.83 -2.02 -3.93
CA ILE A 6 10.90 -1.65 -2.99
C ILE A 6 10.75 -2.47 -1.71
N SER A 7 11.79 -2.47 -0.90
CA SER A 7 11.79 -3.14 0.40
C SER A 7 11.13 -2.27 1.47
N VAL A 8 10.80 -2.89 2.61
CA VAL A 8 10.32 -2.12 3.77
C VAL A 8 11.37 -1.16 4.30
N ALA A 9 12.66 -1.49 4.19
CA ALA A 9 13.73 -0.60 4.59
C ALA A 9 13.74 0.67 3.72
N ASP A 10 13.55 0.51 2.42
CA ASP A 10 13.48 1.63 1.49
C ASP A 10 12.26 2.51 1.79
N LEU A 11 11.12 1.88 2.10
CA LEU A 11 9.91 2.63 2.47
C LEU A 11 10.15 3.43 3.74
N ALA A 12 10.78 2.82 4.74
CA ALA A 12 11.06 3.48 6.03
C ALA A 12 11.97 4.70 5.86
N ALA A 13 12.87 4.66 4.88
CA ALA A 13 13.79 5.75 4.60
C ALA A 13 13.17 6.88 3.77
N HIS A 14 11.97 6.65 3.23
CA HIS A 14 11.33 7.60 2.31
C HIS A 14 10.60 8.69 3.10
N PRO A 15 10.83 9.98 2.83
CA PRO A 15 10.10 11.03 3.52
C PRO A 15 8.67 11.16 2.96
N ASN A 16 7.68 11.13 3.86
CA ASN A 16 6.29 11.37 3.54
C ASN A 16 5.74 10.55 2.36
N PRO A 17 5.91 9.21 2.36
CA PRO A 17 5.40 8.39 1.26
C PRO A 17 3.86 8.34 1.31
N VAL A 18 3.24 8.27 0.13
CA VAL A 18 1.81 8.02 0.04
C VAL A 18 1.62 6.51 0.04
N VAL A 19 1.08 5.95 1.12
CA VAL A 19 0.94 4.50 1.30
C VAL A 19 -0.53 4.12 1.39
N ILE A 20 -0.93 3.11 0.62
CA ILE A 20 -2.27 2.53 0.71
C ILE A 20 -2.13 1.06 1.08
N ASP A 21 -2.80 0.68 2.18
CA ASP A 21 -2.81 -0.67 2.71
C ASP A 21 -4.04 -1.39 2.17
N VAL A 22 -3.81 -2.47 1.41
CA VAL A 22 -4.89 -3.21 0.75
C VAL A 22 -5.28 -4.47 1.51
N ARG A 23 -4.85 -4.59 2.77
CA ARG A 23 -5.34 -5.67 3.64
C ARG A 23 -6.78 -5.40 4.04
N GLU A 24 -7.45 -6.42 4.60
CA GLU A 24 -8.78 -6.21 5.14
C GLU A 24 -8.74 -5.30 6.37
N LEU A 25 -9.86 -4.66 6.68
CA LEU A 25 -9.92 -3.69 7.77
C LEU A 25 -9.44 -4.28 9.09
N SER A 26 -9.81 -5.51 9.40
CA SER A 26 -9.42 -6.14 10.67
C SER A 26 -7.90 -6.28 10.80
N GLU A 27 -7.21 -6.57 9.70
CA GLU A 27 -5.74 -6.63 9.70
C GLU A 27 -5.15 -5.23 9.90
N TYR A 28 -5.70 -4.26 9.19
CA TYR A 28 -5.26 -2.87 9.25
C TYR A 28 -5.39 -2.32 10.68
N VAL A 29 -6.53 -2.57 11.32
CA VAL A 29 -6.81 -2.08 12.67
C VAL A 29 -5.82 -2.67 13.68
N SER A 30 -5.35 -3.90 13.48
CA SER A 30 -4.44 -4.55 14.42
C SER A 30 -3.02 -3.98 14.37
N GLY A 31 -2.70 -3.21 13.33
CA GLY A 31 -1.41 -2.54 13.20
C GLY A 31 -1.06 -2.27 11.75
N HIS A 32 -0.76 -1.03 11.42
CA HIS A 32 -0.43 -0.63 10.05
C HIS A 32 0.69 0.41 10.04
N VAL A 33 1.30 0.57 8.88
CA VAL A 33 2.34 1.59 8.67
C VAL A 33 1.73 2.97 8.95
N PRO A 34 2.39 3.81 9.76
CA PRO A 34 1.86 5.15 10.05
C PRO A 34 1.61 5.95 8.78
N GLY A 35 0.41 6.52 8.68
CA GLY A 35 -0.01 7.31 7.53
C GLY A 35 -0.66 6.50 6.41
N ALA A 36 -0.62 5.16 6.46
CA ALA A 36 -1.22 4.33 5.42
C ALA A 36 -2.74 4.42 5.46
N ILE A 37 -3.34 4.59 4.29
CA ILE A 37 -4.80 4.63 4.14
C ILE A 37 -5.26 3.22 3.76
N ASN A 38 -6.37 2.76 4.34
CA ASN A 38 -6.88 1.42 4.06
C ASN A 38 -7.91 1.43 2.92
N VAL A 39 -7.61 0.70 1.86
CA VAL A 39 -8.57 0.38 0.80
C VAL A 39 -8.44 -1.12 0.55
N PRO A 40 -9.29 -1.96 1.16
CA PRO A 40 -9.12 -3.41 1.06
C PRO A 40 -9.20 -3.93 -0.36
N LEU A 41 -8.38 -4.93 -0.68
CA LEU A 41 -8.40 -5.56 -2.01
C LEU A 41 -9.79 -6.08 -2.35
N SER A 42 -10.54 -6.58 -1.37
CA SER A 42 -11.91 -7.08 -1.58
C SER A 42 -12.87 -5.99 -2.04
N GLU A 43 -12.52 -4.71 -1.84
CA GLU A 43 -13.36 -3.56 -2.19
C GLU A 43 -12.75 -2.70 -3.29
N ILE A 44 -11.65 -3.15 -3.89
CA ILE A 44 -10.89 -2.29 -4.81
C ILE A 44 -11.68 -1.96 -6.08
N VAL A 45 -12.50 -2.89 -6.55
CA VAL A 45 -13.34 -2.65 -7.73
C VAL A 45 -14.43 -1.66 -7.33
N GLY A 46 -14.43 -0.50 -7.98
CA GLY A 46 -15.32 0.61 -7.65
C GLY A 46 -14.65 1.68 -6.78
N ARG A 47 -13.44 1.40 -6.25
CA ARG A 47 -12.71 2.35 -5.43
C ARG A 47 -11.35 2.74 -6.03
N GLU A 48 -11.16 2.44 -7.31
CA GLU A 48 -9.87 2.70 -7.96
C GLU A 48 -9.50 4.18 -7.94
N ASN A 49 -10.49 5.08 -7.94
CA ASN A 49 -10.22 6.52 -7.89
C ASN A 49 -9.50 6.96 -6.62
N GLU A 50 -9.58 6.18 -5.55
CA GLU A 50 -8.87 6.50 -4.32
C GLU A 50 -7.35 6.32 -4.46
N PHE A 51 -6.91 5.67 -5.53
CA PHE A 51 -5.49 5.49 -5.85
C PHE A 51 -5.00 6.52 -6.89
N ALA A 52 -5.87 7.39 -7.39
CA ALA A 52 -5.53 8.37 -8.43
C ALA A 52 -4.87 9.61 -7.81
N LEU A 53 -3.73 9.40 -7.15
CA LEU A 53 -3.05 10.43 -6.38
C LEU A 53 -1.88 11.08 -7.11
N GLY A 54 -1.56 10.58 -8.32
CA GLY A 54 -0.44 11.08 -9.10
C GLY A 54 0.91 10.66 -8.50
N GLY A 55 1.97 10.69 -9.29
CA GLY A 55 3.30 10.33 -8.82
C GLY A 55 3.37 8.88 -8.35
N LYS A 56 4.11 8.63 -7.27
CA LYS A 56 4.29 7.29 -6.74
C LYS A 56 3.32 7.01 -5.60
N VAL A 57 2.59 5.91 -5.70
CA VAL A 57 1.71 5.41 -4.65
C VAL A 57 2.24 4.04 -4.22
N TYR A 58 2.58 3.93 -2.94
CA TYR A 58 3.14 2.71 -2.37
C TYR A 58 2.00 1.85 -1.85
N VAL A 59 1.93 0.61 -2.33
CA VAL A 59 0.83 -0.31 -2.02
C VAL A 59 1.37 -1.45 -1.17
N ILE A 60 0.79 -1.65 0.01
CA ILE A 60 1.27 -2.62 0.98
C ILE A 60 0.16 -3.59 1.38
N CYS A 61 0.54 -4.85 1.61
CA CYS A 61 -0.33 -5.84 2.24
C CYS A 61 0.44 -6.53 3.36
N GLN A 62 0.10 -7.77 3.71
CA GLN A 62 0.78 -8.46 4.79
C GLN A 62 2.18 -8.95 4.37
N ALA A 63 2.29 -9.55 3.17
CA ALA A 63 3.52 -10.20 2.72
C ALA A 63 3.98 -9.77 1.32
N GLY A 64 3.18 -9.01 0.59
CA GLY A 64 3.53 -8.51 -0.74
C GLY A 64 2.73 -9.09 -1.90
N GLY A 65 1.96 -10.17 -1.69
CA GLY A 65 1.21 -10.82 -2.77
C GLY A 65 -0.07 -10.11 -3.16
N ARG A 66 -0.90 -9.77 -2.19
CA ARG A 66 -2.16 -9.05 -2.45
C ARG A 66 -1.89 -7.66 -3.01
N SER A 67 -0.89 -6.99 -2.48
CA SER A 67 -0.53 -5.65 -2.95
C SER A 67 0.01 -5.68 -4.38
N MET A 68 0.74 -6.73 -4.75
CA MET A 68 1.18 -6.88 -6.14
C MET A 68 -0.02 -7.05 -7.07
N ARG A 69 -1.01 -7.86 -6.68
CA ARG A 69 -2.24 -8.02 -7.48
C ARG A 69 -3.00 -6.69 -7.60
N ALA A 70 -3.04 -5.90 -6.52
CA ALA A 70 -3.65 -4.58 -6.57
C ALA A 70 -2.91 -3.69 -7.56
N CYS A 71 -1.58 -3.67 -7.52
CA CYS A 71 -0.76 -2.89 -8.45
C CYS A 71 -1.04 -3.29 -9.90
N GLU A 72 -1.12 -4.59 -10.17
CA GLU A 72 -1.39 -5.10 -11.53
C GLU A 72 -2.77 -4.65 -12.03
N HIS A 73 -3.78 -4.73 -11.16
CA HIS A 73 -5.12 -4.27 -11.50
C HIS A 73 -5.14 -2.77 -11.80
N LEU A 74 -4.52 -1.98 -10.91
CA LEU A 74 -4.54 -0.52 -11.03
C LEU A 74 -3.72 -0.02 -12.21
N ALA A 75 -2.60 -0.66 -12.50
CA ALA A 75 -1.72 -0.26 -13.61
C ALA A 75 -2.39 -0.45 -14.97
N ASN A 76 -3.43 -1.28 -15.05
CA ASN A 76 -4.19 -1.50 -16.29
C ASN A 76 -5.36 -0.53 -16.45
N ILE A 77 -5.58 0.38 -15.50
CA ILE A 77 -6.68 1.34 -15.57
C ILE A 77 -6.16 2.61 -16.23
N GLU A 78 -6.73 2.94 -17.39
CA GLU A 78 -6.27 4.05 -18.20
C GLU A 78 -6.32 5.38 -17.45
N GLN A 79 -7.35 5.59 -16.63
CA GLN A 79 -7.51 6.83 -15.87
C GLN A 79 -6.43 7.04 -14.82
N LEU A 80 -5.66 5.99 -14.52
CA LEU A 80 -4.59 6.04 -13.51
C LEU A 80 -3.19 6.01 -14.13
N HIS A 81 -3.08 6.28 -15.44
CA HIS A 81 -1.81 6.12 -16.15
C HIS A 81 -0.72 7.09 -15.68
N ASP A 82 -1.08 8.17 -15.01
CA ASP A 82 -0.13 9.14 -14.47
C ASP A 82 0.36 8.79 -13.07
N THR A 83 -0.11 7.67 -12.53
CA THR A 83 0.28 7.19 -11.19
C THR A 83 1.18 5.95 -11.36
N THR A 84 2.31 5.95 -10.67
CA THR A 84 3.19 4.79 -10.61
C THR A 84 2.91 4.03 -9.33
N PHE A 85 2.58 2.74 -9.46
CA PHE A 85 2.28 1.90 -8.30
C PHE A 85 3.53 1.12 -7.89
N VAL A 86 3.88 1.21 -6.61
CA VAL A 86 5.08 0.58 -6.06
C VAL A 86 4.64 -0.45 -5.03
N ASN A 87 4.95 -1.72 -5.29
CA ASN A 87 4.65 -2.79 -4.34
C ASN A 87 5.71 -2.81 -3.24
N ILE A 88 5.27 -3.04 -2.00
CA ILE A 88 6.20 -3.13 -0.87
C ILE A 88 6.48 -4.62 -0.60
N ALA A 89 7.67 -5.06 -0.98
CA ALA A 89 8.13 -6.42 -0.74
C ALA A 89 8.24 -6.67 0.76
N GLY A 90 7.72 -7.80 1.22
CA GLY A 90 7.71 -8.15 2.64
C GLY A 90 6.52 -7.59 3.41
N GLY A 91 5.91 -6.52 2.93
CA GLY A 91 4.67 -5.97 3.48
C GLY A 91 4.75 -5.54 4.92
N THR A 92 3.58 -5.44 5.56
CA THR A 92 3.46 -5.05 6.97
C THR A 92 4.16 -6.05 7.89
N GLY A 93 4.15 -7.34 7.54
CA GLY A 93 4.87 -8.36 8.29
C GLY A 93 6.36 -8.06 8.35
N GLY A 94 6.97 -7.75 7.20
CA GLY A 94 8.39 -7.36 7.14
C GLY A 94 8.67 -6.06 7.88
N TRP A 95 7.76 -5.10 7.77
CA TRP A 95 7.86 -3.81 8.47
C TRP A 95 7.97 -4.03 9.98
N ILE A 96 7.10 -4.89 10.54
CA ILE A 96 7.10 -5.21 11.98
C ILE A 96 8.36 -5.97 12.38
N ILE A 97 8.76 -6.96 11.58
CA ILE A 97 9.94 -7.78 11.87
C ILE A 97 11.20 -6.91 11.95
N GLU A 98 11.29 -5.88 11.11
CA GLU A 98 12.43 -4.97 11.12
C GLU A 98 12.36 -3.92 12.23
N GLY A 99 11.31 -3.97 13.06
CA GLY A 99 11.22 -3.11 14.24
C GLY A 99 10.65 -1.73 13.99
N HIS A 100 10.01 -1.50 12.85
CA HIS A 100 9.43 -0.20 12.55
C HIS A 100 8.10 -0.01 13.27
N GLU A 101 7.76 1.24 13.55
CA GLU A 101 6.56 1.60 14.29
C GLU A 101 5.29 1.29 13.50
N VAL A 102 4.25 0.83 14.22
CA VAL A 102 2.90 0.65 13.65
C VAL A 102 1.90 1.47 14.46
N VAL A 103 0.79 1.80 13.80
CA VAL A 103 -0.35 2.47 14.41
C VAL A 103 -1.52 1.49 14.44
N GLU A 104 -2.22 1.42 15.56
CA GLU A 104 -3.43 0.60 15.70
C GLU A 104 -4.67 1.47 15.49
N GLY A 105 -5.77 0.84 15.09
CA GLY A 105 -7.03 1.53 14.88
C GLY A 105 -7.36 1.71 13.40
N ASP A 106 -8.51 2.34 13.15
CA ASP A 106 -9.06 2.46 11.79
C ASP A 106 -8.66 3.76 11.08
N LYS A 107 -7.76 4.54 11.67
CA LYS A 107 -7.28 5.79 11.09
C LYS A 107 -5.81 5.69 10.74
N PRO A 108 -5.34 6.47 9.74
CA PRO A 108 -3.93 6.39 9.31
C PRO A 108 -2.93 6.69 10.43
N SER A 109 -3.30 7.55 11.35
CA SER A 109 -2.38 7.91 12.44
C SER A 109 -3.09 8.15 13.76
#